data_f09b7796ae48011f0611dae7dc049981
#
_entry.id   f09b7796ae48011f0611dae7dc049981
#
_cell.length_a   1.000
_cell.length_b   1.000
_cell.length_c   1.000
_cell.angle_alpha   90.00
_cell.angle_beta   90.00
_cell.angle_gamma   90.00
#
_symmetry.space_group_name_H-M   'P 1'
#
loop_
_entity.id
_entity.type
_entity.pdbx_description
1 polymer ?
#
loop_
_entity_poly.entity_id
_entity_poly.type
_entity_poly.pdbx_seq_one_letter_code
_entity_poly.pdbx_strand_id
1 'polypeptide(L)'
;SVKKIENISKRFPVLIKGEDKAGEFYRRNFGSMFAYIQNRVPEICDEICKVDDAIKAGYGWQFGPFEIWNSIGLEEGVNLLKYLGHKPSEWIIDMLQNNIDSFYSIENNKTTFYDLKSKKFKIKPGQESFIVLKNLHQNKTIWENKDSIITDLGDGVINIEFRSKMNTIGEGVLQGLNKSIDIAEKDFGGLVIGNEGAHFSAGANLGMIFMMSVEQEYDEINMAIKYFQDTMMRLRYSTIPTIAAPHGLTLGGGCELTMHCDKAVVNPETYIGLVEVGAGLIPGGGGTKEMTMRASEKFSKNDVEVNVLQEYFLNIGMAKTSKSAHEAFEIGLLEKSKDLVLMNKNSQIVIAKKYAILLSECGYVPPLRGKNIKVLGKQALGMFLVGTDSMKTAKYISDHD
;
A
#
# COMPACT_ATOMS: atom_id res chain seq x y z
N SER A 1 16.95 -20.07 -6.60
CA SER A 1 16.54 -19.80 -5.22
C SER A 1 15.14 -19.24 -5.20
N VAL A 2 14.23 -19.85 -4.46
CA VAL A 2 12.81 -19.47 -4.32
C VAL A 2 12.65 -18.03 -3.74
N LYS A 3 13.65 -17.54 -2.99
CA LYS A 3 13.67 -16.17 -2.44
C LYS A 3 13.59 -15.07 -3.51
N LYS A 4 14.02 -15.34 -4.74
CA LYS A 4 13.98 -14.39 -5.85
C LYS A 4 12.59 -14.25 -6.49
N ILE A 5 11.65 -15.14 -6.17
CA ILE A 5 10.28 -15.08 -6.66
C ILE A 5 9.49 -14.18 -5.70
N GLU A 6 9.12 -12.99 -6.12
CA GLU A 6 8.41 -12.03 -5.26
C GLU A 6 7.00 -12.50 -4.93
N ASN A 7 6.26 -12.99 -5.91
CA ASN A 7 4.91 -13.50 -5.70
C ASN A 7 4.94 -14.86 -4.99
N ILE A 8 4.45 -14.86 -3.75
CA ILE A 8 4.46 -16.05 -2.87
C ILE A 8 3.68 -17.22 -3.49
N SER A 9 2.53 -16.97 -4.13
CA SER A 9 1.75 -18.06 -4.75
C SER A 9 2.55 -18.82 -5.80
N LYS A 10 3.44 -18.14 -6.54
CA LYS A 10 4.34 -18.76 -7.52
C LYS A 10 5.50 -19.55 -6.89
N ARG A 11 5.73 -19.41 -5.59
CA ARG A 11 6.75 -20.19 -4.87
C ARG A 11 6.30 -21.61 -4.57
N PHE A 12 5.02 -21.83 -4.28
CA PHE A 12 4.50 -23.14 -3.89
C PHE A 12 4.75 -24.24 -4.92
N PRO A 13 4.47 -24.05 -6.22
CA PRO A 13 4.78 -25.05 -7.24
C PRO A 13 6.28 -25.33 -7.36
N VAL A 14 7.14 -24.33 -7.14
CA VAL A 14 8.60 -24.51 -7.21
C VAL A 14 9.11 -25.29 -5.99
N LEU A 15 8.57 -25.05 -4.81
CA LEU A 15 8.95 -25.73 -3.57
C LEU A 15 8.69 -27.24 -3.64
N ILE A 16 7.57 -27.68 -4.17
CA ILE A 16 7.22 -29.10 -4.27
C ILE A 16 8.02 -29.85 -5.36
N LYS A 17 8.53 -29.12 -6.37
CA LYS A 17 9.35 -29.69 -7.44
C LYS A 17 10.81 -29.90 -7.05
N GLY A 18 11.24 -29.38 -5.90
CA GLY A 18 12.61 -29.58 -5.40
C GLY A 18 12.94 -31.05 -5.19
N GLU A 19 14.13 -31.51 -5.62
CA GLU A 19 14.61 -32.89 -5.45
C GLU A 19 15.42 -33.06 -4.16
N ASP A 20 15.63 -31.97 -3.42
CA ASP A 20 16.36 -31.92 -2.17
C ASP A 20 15.47 -32.22 -0.94
N LYS A 21 16.08 -32.23 0.25
CA LYS A 21 15.36 -32.43 1.53
C LYS A 21 14.27 -31.38 1.75
N ALA A 22 14.43 -30.17 1.24
CA ALA A 22 13.44 -29.12 1.36
C ALA A 22 12.20 -29.43 0.49
N GLY A 23 12.41 -29.86 -0.76
CA GLY A 23 11.33 -30.30 -1.63
C GLY A 23 10.53 -31.47 -1.04
N GLU A 24 11.25 -32.47 -0.47
CA GLU A 24 10.61 -33.59 0.22
C GLU A 24 9.78 -33.12 1.43
N PHE A 25 10.32 -32.20 2.23
CA PHE A 25 9.61 -31.60 3.36
C PHE A 25 8.31 -30.90 2.91
N TYR A 26 8.36 -30.10 1.84
CA TYR A 26 7.17 -29.40 1.36
C TYR A 26 6.15 -30.34 0.74
N ARG A 27 6.57 -31.38 -0.01
CA ARG A 27 5.64 -32.40 -0.52
C ARG A 27 4.89 -33.10 0.62
N ARG A 28 5.61 -33.54 1.66
CA ARG A 28 4.98 -34.17 2.82
C ARG A 28 4.06 -33.23 3.59
N ASN A 29 4.53 -32.00 3.85
CA ASN A 29 3.78 -31.03 4.62
C ASN A 29 2.47 -30.63 3.91
N PHE A 30 2.56 -30.20 2.65
CA PHE A 30 1.39 -29.80 1.88
C PHE A 30 0.46 -30.99 1.60
N GLY A 31 0.99 -32.14 1.22
CA GLY A 31 0.16 -33.33 0.98
C GLY A 31 -0.60 -33.78 2.23
N SER A 32 0.05 -33.79 3.41
CA SER A 32 -0.63 -34.10 4.68
C SER A 32 -1.68 -33.06 5.05
N MET A 33 -1.38 -31.77 4.82
CA MET A 33 -2.35 -30.70 5.02
C MET A 33 -3.56 -30.87 4.09
N PHE A 34 -3.34 -31.15 2.82
CA PHE A 34 -4.43 -31.36 1.85
C PHE A 34 -5.26 -32.59 2.20
N ALA A 35 -4.63 -33.68 2.64
CA ALA A 35 -5.33 -34.86 3.12
C ALA A 35 -6.25 -34.56 4.32
N TYR A 36 -5.78 -33.71 5.23
CA TYR A 36 -6.57 -33.29 6.38
C TYR A 36 -7.76 -32.41 5.98
N ILE A 37 -7.50 -31.31 5.25
CA ILE A 37 -8.53 -30.29 4.97
C ILE A 37 -9.65 -30.79 4.08
N GLN A 38 -9.35 -31.67 3.08
CA GLN A 38 -10.38 -32.19 2.18
C GLN A 38 -11.47 -32.98 2.94
N ASN A 39 -11.14 -33.58 4.08
CA ASN A 39 -12.07 -34.33 4.91
C ASN A 39 -12.77 -33.45 5.95
N ARG A 40 -12.22 -32.26 6.25
CA ARG A 40 -12.81 -31.33 7.24
C ARG A 40 -13.92 -30.48 6.64
N VAL A 41 -13.88 -30.24 5.35
CA VAL A 41 -14.88 -29.38 4.69
C VAL A 41 -16.14 -30.20 4.56
N PRO A 42 -16.87 -30.89 4.66
CA PRO A 42 -18.25 -30.91 5.09
C PRO A 42 -18.42 -31.17 6.59
N GLU A 43 -17.36 -31.57 7.29
CA GLU A 43 -17.49 -31.95 8.72
C GLU A 43 -17.58 -30.71 9.63
N ILE A 44 -16.71 -29.72 9.40
CA ILE A 44 -16.62 -28.52 10.27
C ILE A 44 -17.20 -27.26 9.64
N CYS A 45 -17.29 -27.21 8.32
CA CYS A 45 -17.91 -26.11 7.58
C CYS A 45 -18.28 -26.55 6.17
N ASP A 46 -19.23 -25.85 5.56
CA ASP A 46 -19.73 -26.15 4.22
C ASP A 46 -18.95 -25.46 3.08
N GLU A 47 -18.11 -24.49 3.40
CA GLU A 47 -17.48 -23.61 2.43
C GLU A 47 -15.96 -23.60 2.59
N ILE A 48 -15.24 -23.92 1.51
CA ILE A 48 -13.77 -23.99 1.50
C ILE A 48 -13.12 -22.66 1.90
N CYS A 49 -13.71 -21.53 1.50
CA CYS A 49 -13.18 -20.20 1.80
C CYS A 49 -13.18 -19.89 3.31
N LYS A 50 -14.08 -20.47 4.09
CA LYS A 50 -14.10 -20.31 5.55
C LYS A 50 -12.91 -21.00 6.23
N VAL A 51 -12.47 -22.14 5.71
CA VAL A 51 -11.25 -22.81 6.20
C VAL A 51 -10.05 -21.90 5.98
N ASP A 52 -9.91 -21.36 4.77
CA ASP A 52 -8.82 -20.47 4.43
C ASP A 52 -8.83 -19.20 5.29
N ASP A 53 -9.99 -18.58 5.44
CA ASP A 53 -10.13 -17.36 6.24
C ASP A 53 -9.87 -17.61 7.72
N ALA A 54 -10.28 -18.77 8.26
CA ALA A 54 -10.01 -19.16 9.65
C ALA A 54 -8.51 -19.35 9.91
N ILE A 55 -7.79 -20.02 9.00
CA ILE A 55 -6.34 -20.21 9.12
C ILE A 55 -5.60 -18.87 8.98
N LYS A 56 -6.00 -18.03 8.03
CA LYS A 56 -5.41 -16.68 7.88
C LYS A 56 -5.63 -15.82 9.11
N ALA A 57 -6.84 -15.84 9.68
CA ALA A 57 -7.15 -15.06 10.87
C ALA A 57 -6.51 -15.62 12.14
N GLY A 58 -6.50 -16.96 12.32
CA GLY A 58 -6.02 -17.60 13.53
C GLY A 58 -4.50 -17.71 13.64
N TYR A 59 -3.82 -17.90 12.52
CA TYR A 59 -2.37 -18.10 12.48
C TYR A 59 -1.59 -16.98 11.76
N GLY A 60 -2.26 -15.96 11.27
CA GLY A 60 -1.62 -14.88 10.52
C GLY A 60 -1.02 -15.33 9.18
N TRP A 61 -1.51 -16.40 8.59
CA TRP A 61 -1.03 -16.87 7.29
C TRP A 61 -1.48 -15.94 6.17
N GLN A 62 -0.63 -15.78 5.16
CA GLN A 62 -0.97 -15.01 3.96
C GLN A 62 -1.87 -15.78 2.99
N PHE A 63 -1.78 -17.12 2.99
CA PHE A 63 -2.58 -18.02 2.17
C PHE A 63 -3.22 -19.09 3.04
N GLY A 64 -4.50 -19.36 2.82
CA GLY A 64 -5.15 -20.49 3.42
C GLY A 64 -4.81 -21.80 2.68
N PRO A 65 -5.14 -22.95 3.28
CA PRO A 65 -4.79 -24.26 2.75
C PRO A 65 -5.32 -24.54 1.34
N PHE A 66 -6.56 -24.17 1.03
CA PHE A 66 -7.12 -24.31 -0.32
C PHE A 66 -6.55 -23.30 -1.30
N GLU A 67 -6.20 -22.07 -0.86
CA GLU A 67 -5.48 -21.11 -1.68
C GLU A 67 -4.07 -21.60 -2.04
N ILE A 68 -3.38 -22.30 -1.13
CA ILE A 68 -2.09 -22.94 -1.40
C ILE A 68 -2.27 -24.08 -2.40
N TRP A 69 -3.26 -24.95 -2.20
CA TRP A 69 -3.56 -26.04 -3.12
C TRP A 69 -3.91 -25.50 -4.52
N ASN A 70 -4.76 -24.48 -4.58
CA ASN A 70 -5.10 -23.79 -5.83
C ASN A 70 -3.86 -23.24 -6.56
N SER A 71 -2.90 -22.71 -5.81
CA SER A 71 -1.63 -22.19 -6.37
C SER A 71 -0.70 -23.27 -6.89
N ILE A 72 -0.76 -24.47 -6.32
CA ILE A 72 -0.02 -25.66 -6.77
C ILE A 72 -0.70 -26.29 -7.99
N GLY A 73 -2.03 -26.23 -8.05
CA GLY A 73 -2.89 -26.89 -9.01
C GLY A 73 -3.63 -28.07 -8.37
N LEU A 74 -4.91 -28.22 -8.73
CA LEU A 74 -5.78 -29.24 -8.14
C LEU A 74 -5.25 -30.67 -8.41
N GLU A 75 -4.90 -30.98 -9.64
CA GLU A 75 -4.37 -32.28 -10.05
C GLU A 75 -3.04 -32.60 -9.37
N GLU A 76 -2.12 -31.64 -9.30
CA GLU A 76 -0.83 -31.81 -8.66
C GLU A 76 -0.98 -32.04 -7.14
N GLY A 77 -1.91 -31.37 -6.48
CA GLY A 77 -2.23 -31.64 -5.10
C GLY A 77 -2.82 -33.03 -4.88
N VAL A 78 -3.64 -33.55 -5.82
CA VAL A 78 -4.10 -34.94 -5.81
C VAL A 78 -2.94 -35.93 -5.98
N ASN A 79 -1.94 -35.60 -6.80
CA ASN A 79 -0.73 -36.40 -6.93
C ASN A 79 0.07 -36.43 -5.63
N LEU A 80 0.15 -35.31 -4.88
CA LEU A 80 0.76 -35.29 -3.56
C LEU A 80 0.00 -36.17 -2.55
N LEU A 81 -1.34 -36.18 -2.58
CA LEU A 81 -2.14 -37.10 -1.75
C LEU A 81 -1.77 -38.56 -2.03
N LYS A 82 -1.78 -38.95 -3.31
CA LYS A 82 -1.46 -40.32 -3.75
C LYS A 82 -0.02 -40.72 -3.37
N TYR A 83 0.93 -39.79 -3.54
CA TYR A 83 2.33 -39.98 -3.15
C TYR A 83 2.48 -40.32 -1.66
N LEU A 84 1.65 -39.78 -0.79
CA LEU A 84 1.62 -40.06 0.64
C LEU A 84 0.68 -41.21 1.04
N GLY A 85 0.09 -41.89 0.06
CA GLY A 85 -0.86 -43.02 0.32
C GLY A 85 -2.26 -42.58 0.77
N HIS A 86 -2.58 -41.28 0.64
CA HIS A 86 -3.93 -40.78 0.94
C HIS A 86 -4.84 -40.84 -0.31
N LYS A 87 -6.12 -41.09 -0.06
CA LYS A 87 -7.15 -41.06 -1.10
C LYS A 87 -7.75 -39.67 -1.21
N PRO A 88 -7.93 -39.13 -2.45
CA PRO A 88 -8.73 -37.93 -2.65
C PRO A 88 -10.18 -38.19 -2.21
N SER A 89 -10.82 -37.16 -1.60
CA SER A 89 -12.24 -37.22 -1.31
C SER A 89 -13.10 -37.23 -2.59
N GLU A 90 -14.33 -37.79 -2.48
CA GLU A 90 -15.23 -37.92 -3.63
C GLU A 90 -15.51 -36.59 -4.32
N TRP A 91 -15.67 -35.51 -3.57
CA TRP A 91 -15.94 -34.19 -4.12
C TRP A 91 -14.75 -33.61 -4.90
N ILE A 92 -13.49 -33.93 -4.52
CA ILE A 92 -12.29 -33.56 -5.30
C ILE A 92 -12.26 -34.36 -6.62
N ILE A 93 -12.59 -35.64 -6.57
CA ILE A 93 -12.66 -36.48 -7.79
C ILE A 93 -13.76 -35.95 -8.73
N ASP A 94 -14.91 -35.59 -8.17
CA ASP A 94 -16.03 -35.03 -8.93
C ASP A 94 -15.64 -33.70 -9.62
N MET A 95 -14.90 -32.83 -8.94
CA MET A 95 -14.36 -31.61 -9.56
C MET A 95 -13.52 -31.93 -10.80
N LEU A 96 -12.54 -32.84 -10.67
CA LEU A 96 -11.66 -33.23 -11.78
C LEU A 96 -12.42 -33.86 -12.95
N GLN A 97 -13.41 -34.74 -12.67
CA GLN A 97 -14.24 -35.35 -13.69
C GLN A 97 -15.11 -34.35 -14.46
N ASN A 98 -15.46 -33.24 -13.81
CA ASN A 98 -16.20 -32.13 -14.45
C ASN A 98 -15.29 -31.03 -15.03
N ASN A 99 -13.99 -31.31 -15.22
CA ASN A 99 -12.99 -30.36 -15.72
C ASN A 99 -12.89 -29.07 -14.89
N ILE A 100 -13.14 -29.14 -13.59
CA ILE A 100 -12.93 -28.07 -12.64
C ILE A 100 -11.55 -28.25 -12.04
N ASP A 101 -10.63 -27.38 -12.36
CA ASP A 101 -9.21 -27.48 -12.03
C ASP A 101 -8.77 -26.55 -10.90
N SER A 102 -9.70 -25.77 -10.35
CA SER A 102 -9.41 -24.78 -9.32
C SER A 102 -10.53 -24.64 -8.28
N PHE A 103 -10.14 -24.32 -7.04
CA PHE A 103 -11.08 -24.04 -5.94
C PHE A 103 -11.64 -22.63 -5.99
N TYR A 104 -10.89 -21.70 -6.60
CA TYR A 104 -11.23 -20.29 -6.71
C TYR A 104 -11.15 -19.83 -8.15
N SER A 105 -12.08 -18.97 -8.55
CA SER A 105 -12.10 -18.32 -9.86
C SER A 105 -12.39 -16.82 -9.69
N ILE A 106 -12.26 -16.06 -10.77
CA ILE A 106 -12.64 -14.65 -10.84
C ILE A 106 -13.75 -14.52 -11.87
N GLU A 107 -14.95 -14.17 -11.43
CA GLU A 107 -16.10 -13.95 -12.28
C GLU A 107 -16.65 -12.53 -12.04
N ASN A 108 -16.83 -11.75 -13.08
CA ASN A 108 -17.30 -10.36 -13.00
C ASN A 108 -16.51 -9.51 -11.98
N ASN A 109 -15.19 -9.64 -11.98
CA ASN A 109 -14.25 -8.97 -11.07
C ASN A 109 -14.44 -9.33 -9.58
N LYS A 110 -15.18 -10.39 -9.26
CA LYS A 110 -15.35 -10.93 -7.90
C LYS A 110 -14.64 -12.26 -7.78
N THR A 111 -14.01 -12.50 -6.65
CA THR A 111 -13.49 -13.83 -6.34
C THR A 111 -14.65 -14.75 -6.04
N THR A 112 -14.70 -15.88 -6.74
CA THR A 112 -15.65 -16.96 -6.49
C THR A 112 -14.93 -18.16 -5.91
N PHE A 113 -15.66 -19.00 -5.20
CA PHE A 113 -15.19 -20.29 -4.66
C PHE A 113 -16.12 -21.41 -5.09
N TYR A 114 -15.57 -22.60 -5.25
CA TYR A 114 -16.36 -23.81 -5.56
C TYR A 114 -17.20 -24.22 -4.36
N ASP A 115 -18.52 -24.19 -4.51
CA ASP A 115 -19.48 -24.61 -3.49
C ASP A 115 -19.82 -26.11 -3.67
N LEU A 116 -19.50 -26.92 -2.65
CA LEU A 116 -19.67 -28.37 -2.71
C LEU A 116 -21.13 -28.79 -2.88
N LYS A 117 -22.08 -28.05 -2.29
CA LYS A 117 -23.49 -28.39 -2.33
C LYS A 117 -24.12 -28.14 -3.70
N SER A 118 -23.87 -26.99 -4.29
CA SER A 118 -24.43 -26.64 -5.60
C SER A 118 -23.57 -27.10 -6.77
N LYS A 119 -22.33 -27.53 -6.52
CA LYS A 119 -21.31 -27.87 -7.52
C LYS A 119 -21.06 -26.76 -8.53
N LYS A 120 -21.12 -25.51 -8.07
CA LYS A 120 -20.94 -24.30 -8.88
C LYS A 120 -20.07 -23.29 -8.14
N PHE A 121 -19.51 -22.35 -8.89
CA PHE A 121 -18.83 -21.23 -8.29
C PHE A 121 -19.83 -20.25 -7.70
N LYS A 122 -19.58 -19.79 -6.47
CA LYS A 122 -20.33 -18.75 -5.73
C LYS A 122 -19.41 -17.60 -5.38
N ILE A 123 -19.92 -16.38 -5.36
CA ILE A 123 -19.18 -15.22 -4.90
C ILE A 123 -18.74 -15.44 -3.45
N LYS A 124 -17.44 -15.20 -3.18
CA LYS A 124 -16.91 -15.28 -1.82
C LYS A 124 -17.63 -14.26 -0.92
N PRO A 125 -18.22 -14.69 0.22
CA PRO A 125 -18.95 -13.80 1.12
C PRO A 125 -18.13 -12.59 1.54
N GLY A 126 -18.77 -11.42 1.60
CA GLY A 126 -18.15 -10.15 2.00
C GLY A 126 -17.50 -9.37 0.85
N GLN A 127 -17.32 -9.97 -0.33
CA GLN A 127 -16.75 -9.25 -1.49
C GLN A 127 -17.76 -8.39 -2.26
N GLU A 128 -19.02 -8.44 -1.90
CA GLU A 128 -20.07 -7.59 -2.48
C GLU A 128 -19.81 -6.11 -2.18
N SER A 129 -19.22 -5.83 -1.02
CA SER A 129 -19.07 -4.50 -0.46
C SER A 129 -17.67 -3.88 -0.61
N PHE A 130 -16.70 -4.57 -1.22
CA PHE A 130 -15.36 -4.02 -1.44
C PHE A 130 -14.76 -4.39 -2.79
N ILE A 131 -13.73 -3.63 -3.17
CA ILE A 131 -12.98 -3.79 -4.41
C ILE A 131 -11.72 -4.59 -4.10
N VAL A 132 -11.46 -5.63 -4.90
CA VAL A 132 -10.19 -6.36 -4.93
C VAL A 132 -9.46 -5.93 -6.20
N LEU A 133 -8.40 -5.12 -6.05
CA LEU A 133 -7.68 -4.52 -7.19
C LEU A 133 -7.17 -5.58 -8.16
N LYS A 134 -6.59 -6.66 -7.62
CA LYS A 134 -6.08 -7.77 -8.43
C LYS A 134 -7.12 -8.37 -9.38
N ASN A 135 -8.40 -8.40 -8.98
CA ASN A 135 -9.47 -8.96 -9.82
C ASN A 135 -9.81 -8.04 -11.00
N LEU A 136 -9.46 -6.75 -10.91
CA LEU A 136 -9.71 -5.78 -11.96
C LEU A 136 -8.61 -5.76 -13.02
N HIS A 137 -7.41 -6.23 -12.70
CA HIS A 137 -6.25 -6.09 -13.59
C HIS A 137 -6.45 -6.72 -14.97
N GLN A 138 -7.21 -7.80 -15.11
CA GLN A 138 -7.41 -8.47 -16.40
C GLN A 138 -8.24 -7.66 -17.39
N ASN A 139 -9.27 -6.95 -16.90
CA ASN A 139 -10.31 -6.36 -17.76
C ASN A 139 -10.44 -4.83 -17.59
N LYS A 140 -9.77 -4.24 -16.60
CA LYS A 140 -9.93 -2.84 -16.21
C LYS A 140 -8.61 -2.08 -16.14
N THR A 141 -7.50 -2.66 -16.55
CA THR A 141 -6.22 -1.97 -16.68
C THR A 141 -6.28 -0.97 -17.83
N ILE A 142 -5.99 0.29 -17.54
CA ILE A 142 -5.94 1.38 -18.51
C ILE A 142 -4.50 1.58 -19.01
N TRP A 143 -3.55 1.50 -18.09
CA TRP A 143 -2.14 1.69 -18.37
C TRP A 143 -1.27 1.00 -17.30
N GLU A 144 -0.09 0.54 -17.68
CA GLU A 144 0.89 0.00 -16.74
C GLU A 144 2.32 0.19 -17.24
N ASN A 145 3.25 0.20 -16.29
CA ASN A 145 4.67 0.00 -16.52
C ASN A 145 5.21 -1.03 -15.51
N LYS A 146 6.52 -1.18 -15.41
CA LYS A 146 7.14 -2.12 -14.48
C LYS A 146 6.77 -1.85 -13.01
N ASP A 147 6.63 -0.59 -12.62
CA ASP A 147 6.56 -0.14 -11.22
C ASP A 147 5.17 0.35 -10.80
N SER A 148 4.22 0.48 -11.72
CA SER A 148 2.87 0.94 -11.43
C SER A 148 1.82 0.45 -12.43
N ILE A 149 0.56 0.41 -12.00
CA ILE A 149 -0.60 0.07 -12.82
C ILE A 149 -1.75 1.04 -12.52
N ILE A 150 -2.45 1.46 -13.56
CA ILE A 150 -3.65 2.29 -13.49
C ILE A 150 -4.86 1.44 -13.88
N THR A 151 -5.85 1.39 -13.00
CA THR A 151 -7.03 0.54 -13.13
C THR A 151 -8.30 1.37 -13.01
N ASP A 152 -9.29 1.13 -13.88
CA ASP A 152 -10.64 1.71 -13.79
C ASP A 152 -11.41 1.04 -12.65
N LEU A 153 -11.76 1.81 -11.61
CA LEU A 153 -12.60 1.36 -10.50
C LEU A 153 -14.11 1.41 -10.82
N GLY A 154 -14.49 1.95 -11.99
CA GLY A 154 -15.86 2.28 -12.34
C GLY A 154 -16.33 3.61 -11.75
N ASP A 155 -17.52 4.06 -12.14
CA ASP A 155 -18.17 5.29 -11.68
C ASP A 155 -17.30 6.55 -11.85
N GLY A 156 -16.50 6.60 -12.91
CA GLY A 156 -15.64 7.74 -13.22
C GLY A 156 -14.42 7.91 -12.31
N VAL A 157 -13.96 6.86 -11.63
CA VAL A 157 -12.78 6.91 -10.74
C VAL A 157 -11.75 5.89 -11.17
N ILE A 158 -10.48 6.29 -11.22
CA ILE A 158 -9.34 5.38 -11.45
C ILE A 158 -8.50 5.22 -10.19
N ASN A 159 -7.75 4.11 -10.15
CA ASN A 159 -6.76 3.86 -9.10
C ASN A 159 -5.39 3.68 -9.71
N ILE A 160 -4.37 4.26 -9.08
CA ILE A 160 -2.99 3.88 -9.31
C ILE A 160 -2.47 3.01 -8.17
N GLU A 161 -1.87 1.88 -8.52
CA GLU A 161 -1.23 0.94 -7.61
C GLU A 161 0.27 0.86 -7.91
N PHE A 162 1.10 0.98 -6.87
CA PHE A 162 2.55 0.80 -6.98
C PHE A 162 2.90 -0.68 -6.92
N ARG A 163 3.89 -1.09 -7.73
CA ARG A 163 4.36 -2.47 -7.87
C ARG A 163 5.86 -2.62 -7.63
N SER A 164 6.55 -1.51 -7.35
CA SER A 164 7.96 -1.52 -6.98
C SER A 164 8.19 -2.27 -5.67
N LYS A 165 9.41 -2.73 -5.42
CA LYS A 165 9.75 -3.40 -4.14
C LYS A 165 9.44 -2.46 -2.98
N MET A 166 8.69 -2.94 -1.98
CA MET A 166 8.19 -2.14 -0.85
C MET A 166 7.40 -0.89 -1.27
N ASN A 167 6.89 -0.86 -2.49
CA ASN A 167 6.19 0.29 -3.08
C ASN A 167 7.01 1.59 -2.99
N THR A 168 8.34 1.48 -3.18
CA THR A 168 9.22 2.65 -3.20
C THR A 168 8.92 3.53 -4.41
N ILE A 169 8.97 4.85 -4.19
CA ILE A 169 8.70 5.85 -5.21
C ILE A 169 10.01 6.13 -5.95
N GLY A 170 10.12 5.57 -7.15
CA GLY A 170 11.17 5.83 -8.11
C GLY A 170 10.58 6.42 -9.40
N GLU A 171 11.42 6.52 -10.44
CA GLU A 171 11.02 7.11 -11.72
C GLU A 171 9.75 6.50 -12.31
N GLY A 172 9.66 5.16 -12.37
CA GLY A 172 8.49 4.49 -12.94
C GLY A 172 7.19 4.74 -12.17
N VAL A 173 7.26 4.91 -10.84
CA VAL A 173 6.10 5.30 -10.02
C VAL A 173 5.72 6.75 -10.28
N LEU A 174 6.69 7.67 -10.37
CA LEU A 174 6.44 9.09 -10.69
C LEU A 174 5.84 9.26 -12.09
N GLN A 175 6.33 8.50 -13.07
CA GLN A 175 5.73 8.45 -14.42
C GLN A 175 4.27 7.97 -14.34
N GLY A 176 4.00 6.90 -13.58
CA GLY A 176 2.65 6.39 -13.38
C GLY A 176 1.72 7.41 -12.72
N LEU A 177 2.19 8.11 -11.67
CA LEU A 177 1.43 9.18 -11.01
C LEU A 177 1.08 10.32 -11.99
N ASN A 178 2.06 10.83 -12.74
CA ASN A 178 1.81 11.86 -13.74
C ASN A 178 0.83 11.37 -14.82
N LYS A 179 0.99 10.12 -15.28
CA LYS A 179 0.09 9.53 -16.27
C LYS A 179 -1.33 9.34 -15.71
N SER A 180 -1.46 8.96 -14.44
CA SER A 180 -2.77 8.82 -13.80
C SER A 180 -3.50 10.16 -13.68
N ILE A 181 -2.79 11.24 -13.37
CA ILE A 181 -3.35 12.59 -13.35
C ILE A 181 -3.80 12.99 -14.75
N ASP A 182 -2.95 12.82 -15.79
CA ASP A 182 -3.32 13.15 -17.17
C ASP A 182 -4.59 12.42 -17.63
N ILE A 183 -4.70 11.13 -17.33
CA ILE A 183 -5.87 10.32 -17.68
C ILE A 183 -7.10 10.77 -16.89
N ALA A 184 -6.92 10.99 -15.58
CA ALA A 184 -8.04 11.34 -14.70
C ALA A 184 -8.62 12.74 -15.04
N GLU A 185 -7.76 13.71 -15.25
CA GLU A 185 -8.18 15.08 -15.62
C GLU A 185 -8.89 15.14 -16.98
N LYS A 186 -8.58 14.20 -17.88
CA LYS A 186 -9.17 14.17 -19.21
C LYS A 186 -10.49 13.42 -19.27
N ASP A 187 -10.54 12.21 -18.67
CA ASP A 187 -11.59 11.22 -18.96
C ASP A 187 -12.35 10.74 -17.70
N PHE A 188 -11.92 11.16 -16.49
CA PHE A 188 -12.49 10.68 -15.21
C PHE A 188 -12.77 11.84 -14.25
N GLY A 189 -13.46 11.54 -13.15
CA GLY A 189 -13.81 12.52 -12.13
C GLY A 189 -13.03 12.40 -10.82
N GLY A 190 -12.11 11.45 -10.71
CA GLY A 190 -11.32 11.28 -9.47
C GLY A 190 -10.22 10.24 -9.58
N LEU A 191 -9.20 10.41 -8.72
CA LEU A 191 -8.02 9.54 -8.62
C LEU A 191 -7.87 8.99 -7.20
N VAL A 192 -7.80 7.67 -7.09
CA VAL A 192 -7.39 6.97 -5.86
C VAL A 192 -5.94 6.52 -5.99
N ILE A 193 -5.16 6.69 -4.95
CA ILE A 193 -3.79 6.18 -4.85
C ILE A 193 -3.79 5.13 -3.74
N GLY A 194 -3.78 3.85 -4.12
CA GLY A 194 -3.91 2.77 -3.15
C GLY A 194 -3.48 1.42 -3.71
N ASN A 195 -3.12 0.50 -2.81
CA ASN A 195 -2.71 -0.85 -3.13
C ASN A 195 -3.18 -1.84 -2.05
N GLU A 196 -3.09 -3.14 -2.37
CA GLU A 196 -3.43 -4.24 -1.45
C GLU A 196 -2.19 -4.89 -0.81
N GLY A 197 -1.02 -4.29 -0.95
CA GLY A 197 0.23 -4.78 -0.37
C GLY A 197 0.28 -4.71 1.16
N ALA A 198 1.40 -5.13 1.73
CA ALA A 198 1.63 -5.02 3.17
C ALA A 198 1.80 -3.55 3.62
N HIS A 199 2.32 -2.72 2.73
CA HIS A 199 2.67 -1.32 3.00
C HIS A 199 2.18 -0.42 1.87
N PHE A 200 1.81 0.80 2.21
CA PHE A 200 1.44 1.82 1.22
C PHE A 200 2.66 2.24 0.41
N SER A 201 3.72 2.71 1.08
CA SER A 201 5.00 3.02 0.47
C SER A 201 6.10 3.19 1.52
N ALA A 202 7.28 2.62 1.27
CA ALA A 202 8.47 2.84 2.09
C ALA A 202 9.23 4.14 1.72
N GLY A 203 8.67 4.98 0.85
CA GLY A 203 9.27 6.26 0.45
C GLY A 203 10.15 6.18 -0.80
N ALA A 204 11.10 7.09 -0.93
CA ALA A 204 11.97 7.17 -2.10
C ALA A 204 12.91 5.96 -2.23
N ASN A 205 13.37 5.71 -3.45
CA ASN A 205 14.38 4.67 -3.71
C ASN A 205 15.77 5.16 -3.28
N LEU A 206 16.11 4.96 -1.99
CA LEU A 206 17.38 5.38 -1.42
C LEU A 206 18.60 4.75 -2.11
N GLY A 207 18.47 3.52 -2.63
CA GLY A 207 19.57 2.86 -3.35
C GLY A 207 19.97 3.62 -4.60
N MET A 208 19.02 4.16 -5.35
CA MET A 208 19.28 4.98 -6.53
C MET A 208 19.92 6.32 -6.16
N ILE A 209 19.40 6.99 -5.13
CA ILE A 209 19.97 8.27 -4.65
C ILE A 209 21.43 8.06 -4.19
N PHE A 210 21.67 6.96 -3.45
CA PHE A 210 23.02 6.61 -3.00
C PHE A 210 23.98 6.38 -4.16
N MET A 211 23.58 5.61 -5.18
CA MET A 211 24.42 5.34 -6.37
C MET A 211 24.76 6.64 -7.10
N MET A 212 23.77 7.49 -7.41
CA MET A 212 24.00 8.79 -8.05
C MET A 212 24.93 9.69 -7.20
N SER A 213 24.79 9.65 -5.87
CA SER A 213 25.65 10.41 -4.97
C SER A 213 27.11 9.92 -4.98
N VAL A 214 27.32 8.60 -5.00
CA VAL A 214 28.68 7.99 -5.11
C VAL A 214 29.31 8.35 -6.45
N GLU A 215 28.54 8.35 -7.52
CA GLU A 215 28.99 8.71 -8.88
C GLU A 215 29.08 10.23 -9.09
N GLN A 216 28.74 11.03 -8.06
CA GLN A 216 28.74 12.51 -8.08
C GLN A 216 27.83 13.11 -9.15
N GLU A 217 26.76 12.41 -9.53
CA GLU A 217 25.77 12.84 -10.51
C GLU A 217 24.74 13.80 -9.85
N TYR A 218 25.22 14.95 -9.37
CA TYR A 218 24.40 15.89 -8.60
C TYR A 218 23.32 16.57 -9.45
N ASP A 219 23.55 16.74 -10.74
CA ASP A 219 22.55 17.31 -11.65
C ASP A 219 21.38 16.34 -11.85
N GLU A 220 21.65 15.06 -11.99
CA GLU A 220 20.64 13.98 -12.04
C GLU A 220 19.85 13.90 -10.75
N ILE A 221 20.51 13.98 -9.58
CA ILE A 221 19.85 14.04 -8.28
C ILE A 221 18.92 15.25 -8.21
N ASN A 222 19.38 16.42 -8.62
CA ASN A 222 18.59 17.64 -8.60
C ASN A 222 17.39 17.57 -9.55
N MET A 223 17.54 17.01 -10.74
CA MET A 223 16.44 16.74 -11.67
C MET A 223 15.43 15.73 -11.09
N ALA A 224 15.91 14.66 -10.47
CA ALA A 224 15.04 13.66 -9.84
C ALA A 224 14.22 14.25 -8.68
N ILE A 225 14.84 15.05 -7.82
CA ILE A 225 14.17 15.75 -6.71
C ILE A 225 13.12 16.72 -7.26
N LYS A 226 13.50 17.52 -8.29
CA LYS A 226 12.57 18.45 -8.91
C LYS A 226 11.37 17.73 -9.53
N TYR A 227 11.59 16.63 -10.24
CA TYR A 227 10.52 15.82 -10.83
C TYR A 227 9.59 15.27 -9.78
N PHE A 228 10.15 14.82 -8.65
CA PHE A 228 9.35 14.37 -7.49
C PHE A 228 8.49 15.51 -6.94
N GLN A 229 9.08 16.67 -6.67
CA GLN A 229 8.37 17.87 -6.18
C GLN A 229 7.27 18.31 -7.13
N ASP A 230 7.57 18.41 -8.42
CA ASP A 230 6.61 18.82 -9.45
C ASP A 230 5.42 17.83 -9.51
N THR A 231 5.68 16.52 -9.36
CA THR A 231 4.63 15.49 -9.30
C THR A 231 3.74 15.66 -8.06
N MET A 232 4.33 15.92 -6.89
CA MET A 232 3.55 16.19 -5.67
C MET A 232 2.70 17.45 -5.80
N MET A 233 3.25 18.50 -6.43
CA MET A 233 2.50 19.73 -6.68
C MET A 233 1.39 19.53 -7.72
N ARG A 234 1.56 18.65 -8.71
CA ARG A 234 0.49 18.25 -9.63
C ARG A 234 -0.64 17.52 -8.91
N LEU A 235 -0.32 16.61 -8.00
CA LEU A 235 -1.34 15.95 -7.16
C LEU A 235 -2.15 16.98 -6.38
N ARG A 236 -1.47 17.90 -5.70
CA ARG A 236 -2.11 18.90 -4.84
C ARG A 236 -3.03 19.85 -5.59
N TYR A 237 -2.67 20.21 -6.83
CA TYR A 237 -3.40 21.20 -7.65
C TYR A 237 -4.06 20.59 -8.87
N SER A 238 -4.31 19.28 -8.86
CA SER A 238 -5.05 18.61 -9.92
C SER A 238 -6.48 19.14 -10.00
N THR A 239 -7.06 19.10 -11.18
CA THR A 239 -8.44 19.56 -11.42
C THR A 239 -9.50 18.53 -10.99
N ILE A 240 -9.04 17.36 -10.55
CA ILE A 240 -9.89 16.27 -10.00
C ILE A 240 -9.45 15.91 -8.58
N PRO A 241 -10.35 15.46 -7.71
CA PRO A 241 -10.01 15.03 -6.37
C PRO A 241 -9.06 13.85 -6.35
N THR A 242 -8.07 13.92 -5.46
CA THR A 242 -7.05 12.89 -5.23
C THR A 242 -7.19 12.31 -3.83
N ILE A 243 -7.34 11.01 -3.72
CA ILE A 243 -7.55 10.31 -2.45
C ILE A 243 -6.46 9.28 -2.22
N ALA A 244 -5.67 9.46 -1.16
CA ALA A 244 -4.70 8.46 -0.74
C ALA A 244 -5.34 7.40 0.19
N ALA A 245 -4.91 6.16 0.06
CA ALA A 245 -5.35 5.02 0.89
C ALA A 245 -4.18 4.41 1.70
N PRO A 246 -3.53 5.17 2.62
CA PRO A 246 -2.35 4.72 3.32
C PRO A 246 -2.65 3.65 4.38
N HIS A 247 -1.73 2.68 4.49
CA HIS A 247 -1.74 1.58 5.46
C HIS A 247 -0.34 1.00 5.66
N GLY A 248 -0.11 0.36 6.80
CA GLY A 248 1.21 -0.15 7.14
C GLY A 248 2.27 0.96 7.09
N LEU A 249 3.43 0.69 6.50
CA LEU A 249 4.46 1.71 6.33
C LEU A 249 4.05 2.73 5.26
N THR A 250 4.09 4.01 5.64
CA THR A 250 3.80 5.18 4.81
C THR A 250 4.88 6.22 5.10
N LEU A 251 6.10 5.94 4.66
CA LEU A 251 7.30 6.64 5.10
C LEU A 251 7.87 7.58 4.02
N GLY A 252 8.52 8.63 4.45
CA GLY A 252 9.23 9.57 3.59
C GLY A 252 8.37 10.06 2.44
N GLY A 253 8.78 9.80 1.19
CA GLY A 253 8.01 10.16 -0.01
C GLY A 253 6.58 9.63 -0.03
N GLY A 254 6.27 8.51 0.63
CA GLY A 254 4.90 8.01 0.80
C GLY A 254 4.07 8.88 1.75
N CYS A 255 4.71 9.42 2.80
CA CYS A 255 4.12 10.41 3.68
C CYS A 255 3.90 11.73 2.93
N GLU A 256 4.91 12.20 2.19
CA GLU A 256 4.82 13.42 1.39
C GLU A 256 3.68 13.35 0.36
N LEU A 257 3.56 12.22 -0.36
CA LEU A 257 2.45 11.97 -1.28
C LEU A 257 1.09 12.05 -0.57
N THR A 258 0.95 11.39 0.57
CA THR A 258 -0.28 11.42 1.36
C THR A 258 -0.66 12.84 1.78
N MET A 259 0.31 13.65 2.21
CA MET A 259 0.10 15.04 2.61
C MET A 259 -0.33 15.95 1.44
N HIS A 260 0.00 15.58 0.20
CA HIS A 260 -0.35 16.35 -1.01
C HIS A 260 -1.70 15.96 -1.62
N CYS A 261 -2.32 14.87 -1.19
CA CYS A 261 -3.67 14.50 -1.61
C CYS A 261 -4.74 15.34 -0.91
N ASP A 262 -5.91 15.46 -1.52
CA ASP A 262 -7.06 16.17 -0.93
C ASP A 262 -7.55 15.50 0.33
N LYS A 263 -7.51 14.17 0.37
CA LYS A 263 -7.95 13.38 1.51
C LYS A 263 -7.15 12.08 1.62
N ALA A 264 -6.92 11.66 2.86
CA ALA A 264 -6.43 10.32 3.15
C ALA A 264 -7.54 9.48 3.82
N VAL A 265 -7.74 8.27 3.33
CA VAL A 265 -8.54 7.21 3.97
C VAL A 265 -7.55 6.24 4.59
N VAL A 266 -7.32 6.36 5.89
CA VAL A 266 -6.16 5.80 6.58
C VAL A 266 -6.55 4.57 7.37
N ASN A 267 -5.78 3.49 7.28
CA ASN A 267 -5.94 2.35 8.18
C ASN A 267 -5.42 2.69 9.59
N PRO A 268 -6.08 2.24 10.69
CA PRO A 268 -5.63 2.54 12.07
C PRO A 268 -4.18 2.19 12.35
N GLU A 269 -3.68 1.08 11.81
CA GLU A 269 -2.30 0.62 11.94
C GLU A 269 -1.43 1.17 10.81
N THR A 270 -1.43 2.49 10.63
CA THR A 270 -0.56 3.18 9.68
C THR A 270 0.60 3.82 10.42
N TYR A 271 1.81 3.44 10.02
CA TYR A 271 3.07 4.00 10.49
C TYR A 271 3.52 5.04 9.47
N ILE A 272 3.17 6.31 9.72
CA ILE A 272 3.46 7.41 8.81
C ILE A 272 4.46 8.39 9.41
N GLY A 273 5.42 8.86 8.61
CA GLY A 273 6.45 9.80 9.06
C GLY A 273 7.34 10.31 7.94
N LEU A 274 7.91 11.50 8.19
CA LEU A 274 9.00 12.08 7.40
C LEU A 274 10.32 11.59 8.01
N VAL A 275 10.88 10.53 7.48
CA VAL A 275 11.97 9.75 8.10
C VAL A 275 13.34 9.97 7.44
N GLU A 276 13.42 10.93 6.54
CA GLU A 276 14.59 11.17 5.69
C GLU A 276 15.85 11.48 6.48
N VAL A 277 15.74 12.20 7.60
CA VAL A 277 16.89 12.54 8.48
C VAL A 277 17.52 11.26 9.04
N GLY A 278 16.74 10.24 9.32
CA GLY A 278 17.25 8.92 9.73
C GLY A 278 18.12 8.23 8.68
N ALA A 279 18.10 8.69 7.44
CA ALA A 279 18.94 8.23 6.33
C ALA A 279 19.98 9.29 5.89
N GLY A 280 20.17 10.36 6.67
CA GLY A 280 21.09 11.46 6.37
C GLY A 280 20.61 12.41 5.28
N LEU A 281 19.29 12.46 5.04
CA LEU A 281 18.65 13.31 4.03
C LEU A 281 17.60 14.22 4.69
N ILE A 282 17.00 15.11 3.92
CA ILE A 282 15.83 15.90 4.35
C ILE A 282 14.61 15.53 3.49
N PRO A 283 13.36 15.77 3.96
CA PRO A 283 12.16 15.53 3.16
C PRO A 283 12.16 16.39 1.88
N GLY A 284 12.62 15.78 0.79
CA GLY A 284 12.87 16.46 -0.49
C GLY A 284 11.66 16.57 -1.41
N GLY A 285 10.62 15.76 -1.22
CA GLY A 285 9.41 15.75 -2.06
C GLY A 285 8.36 16.80 -1.68
N GLY A 286 8.65 17.64 -0.67
CA GLY A 286 7.77 18.73 -0.22
C GLY A 286 7.28 18.61 1.21
N GLY A 287 7.73 17.61 1.98
CA GLY A 287 7.33 17.41 3.38
C GLY A 287 7.67 18.60 4.28
N THR A 288 8.86 19.18 4.13
CA THR A 288 9.26 20.39 4.87
C THR A 288 8.36 21.60 4.55
N LYS A 289 7.99 21.76 3.27
CA LYS A 289 7.05 22.79 2.83
C LYS A 289 5.66 22.57 3.45
N GLU A 290 5.13 21.34 3.39
CA GLU A 290 3.83 21.01 3.97
C GLU A 290 3.78 21.27 5.46
N MET A 291 4.80 20.83 6.23
CA MET A 291 4.86 21.07 7.67
C MET A 291 4.95 22.56 8.00
N THR A 292 5.68 23.35 7.20
CA THR A 292 5.75 24.81 7.35
C THR A 292 4.39 25.47 7.10
N MET A 293 3.67 25.06 6.06
CA MET A 293 2.31 25.55 5.76
C MET A 293 1.36 25.24 6.93
N ARG A 294 1.34 23.99 7.39
CA ARG A 294 0.51 23.53 8.50
C ARG A 294 0.84 24.24 9.81
N ALA A 295 2.11 24.56 10.06
CA ALA A 295 2.50 25.39 11.19
C ALA A 295 1.92 26.80 11.08
N SER A 296 2.04 27.44 9.91
CA SER A 296 1.49 28.77 9.64
C SER A 296 -0.03 28.83 9.82
N GLU A 297 -0.76 27.79 9.43
CA GLU A 297 -2.20 27.69 9.59
C GLU A 297 -2.65 27.53 11.04
N LYS A 298 -1.79 26.95 11.89
CA LYS A 298 -2.04 26.79 13.34
C LYS A 298 -1.69 28.03 14.15
N PHE A 299 -0.97 28.99 13.59
CA PHE A 299 -0.62 30.21 14.31
C PHE A 299 -1.84 31.06 14.62
N SER A 300 -2.15 31.21 15.89
CA SER A 300 -3.27 32.02 16.37
C SER A 300 -2.78 33.40 16.82
N LYS A 301 -3.65 34.39 16.81
CA LYS A 301 -3.35 35.71 17.31
C LYS A 301 -3.11 35.58 18.83
N ASN A 302 -1.94 36.08 19.29
CA ASN A 302 -1.46 36.03 20.69
C ASN A 302 -0.95 34.66 21.15
N ASP A 303 -0.68 33.73 20.23
CA ASP A 303 -0.07 32.45 20.57
C ASP A 303 1.47 32.51 20.49
N VAL A 304 2.14 31.53 21.12
CA VAL A 304 3.59 31.37 21.01
C VAL A 304 3.89 30.50 19.77
N GLU A 305 3.93 31.14 18.62
CA GLU A 305 4.01 30.49 17.28
C GLU A 305 5.23 29.57 17.15
N VAL A 306 6.32 29.89 17.81
CA VAL A 306 7.56 29.13 17.73
C VAL A 306 7.42 27.72 18.26
N ASN A 307 6.54 27.47 19.24
CA ASN A 307 6.35 26.16 19.84
C ASN A 307 5.82 25.14 18.79
N VAL A 308 4.86 25.57 17.95
CA VAL A 308 4.32 24.71 16.89
C VAL A 308 5.39 24.40 15.85
N LEU A 309 6.16 25.41 15.46
CA LEU A 309 7.22 25.24 14.47
C LEU A 309 8.35 24.34 15.02
N GLN A 310 8.70 24.49 16.29
CA GLN A 310 9.69 23.65 16.97
C GLN A 310 9.24 22.19 17.06
N GLU A 311 7.98 21.94 17.38
CA GLU A 311 7.44 20.57 17.42
C GLU A 311 7.58 19.90 16.05
N TYR A 312 7.19 20.59 14.97
CA TYR A 312 7.29 20.06 13.62
C TYR A 312 8.73 19.88 13.14
N PHE A 313 9.61 20.84 13.51
CA PHE A 313 11.04 20.70 13.26
C PHE A 313 11.62 19.45 13.94
N LEU A 314 11.28 19.22 15.21
CA LEU A 314 11.73 18.03 15.95
C LEU A 314 11.14 16.73 15.38
N ASN A 315 9.89 16.73 14.92
CA ASN A 315 9.29 15.54 14.28
C ASN A 315 10.08 15.13 13.03
N ILE A 316 10.54 16.09 12.23
CA ILE A 316 11.38 15.84 11.04
C ILE A 316 12.81 15.47 11.49
N GLY A 317 13.43 16.28 12.34
CA GLY A 317 14.83 16.10 12.76
C GLY A 317 15.09 14.80 13.51
N MET A 318 14.10 14.28 14.22
CA MET A 318 14.16 13.00 14.91
C MET A 318 13.59 11.84 14.09
N ALA A 319 13.30 12.06 12.82
CA ALA A 319 12.68 11.06 11.93
C ALA A 319 11.48 10.35 12.58
N LYS A 320 10.62 11.11 13.24
CA LYS A 320 9.52 10.56 14.04
C LYS A 320 8.47 9.91 13.14
N THR A 321 8.16 8.66 13.45
CA THR A 321 7.08 7.90 12.81
C THR A 321 5.93 7.74 13.80
N SER A 322 4.70 8.02 13.37
CA SER A 322 3.52 7.70 14.18
C SER A 322 3.35 6.18 14.30
N LYS A 323 2.86 5.72 15.43
CA LYS A 323 2.56 4.31 15.69
C LYS A 323 1.13 3.94 15.32
N SER A 324 0.32 4.93 14.99
CA SER A 324 -1.08 4.75 14.56
C SER A 324 -1.55 5.96 13.76
N ALA A 325 -2.66 5.81 13.04
CA ALA A 325 -3.31 6.92 12.37
C ALA A 325 -3.76 8.03 13.35
N HIS A 326 -4.12 7.67 14.58
CA HIS A 326 -4.52 8.65 15.61
C HIS A 326 -3.34 9.52 16.05
N GLU A 327 -2.17 8.91 16.33
CA GLU A 327 -0.95 9.67 16.66
C GLU A 327 -0.51 10.56 15.49
N ALA A 328 -0.76 10.13 14.23
CA ALA A 328 -0.45 10.94 13.06
C ALA A 328 -1.22 12.27 13.02
N PHE A 329 -2.44 12.32 13.54
CA PHE A 329 -3.17 13.59 13.74
C PHE A 329 -2.53 14.47 14.80
N GLU A 330 -2.04 13.86 15.87
CA GLU A 330 -1.39 14.61 16.98
C GLU A 330 -0.11 15.27 16.54
N ILE A 331 0.73 14.54 15.79
CA ILE A 331 2.00 15.07 15.27
C ILE A 331 1.86 15.88 13.98
N GLY A 332 0.63 16.11 13.50
CA GLY A 332 0.32 17.01 12.38
C GLY A 332 0.59 16.45 10.98
N LEU A 333 0.80 15.14 10.83
CA LEU A 333 0.97 14.48 9.52
C LEU A 333 -0.37 14.20 8.84
N LEU A 334 -1.44 14.05 9.61
CA LEU A 334 -2.81 13.95 9.14
C LEU A 334 -3.64 15.11 9.71
N GLU A 335 -4.75 15.43 9.06
CA GLU A 335 -5.63 16.53 9.43
C GLU A 335 -7.05 16.04 9.72
N LYS A 336 -7.53 16.24 10.97
CA LYS A 336 -8.87 15.79 11.41
C LYS A 336 -10.02 16.39 10.59
N SER A 337 -9.80 17.54 9.98
CA SER A 337 -10.78 18.24 9.14
C SER A 337 -11.01 17.56 7.79
N LYS A 338 -10.03 16.81 7.27
CA LYS A 338 -10.10 16.21 5.93
C LYS A 338 -9.89 14.69 5.90
N ASP A 339 -9.06 14.14 6.78
CA ASP A 339 -8.64 12.73 6.72
C ASP A 339 -9.56 11.82 7.55
N LEU A 340 -9.69 10.57 7.14
CA LEU A 340 -10.58 9.59 7.76
C LEU A 340 -9.79 8.36 8.21
N VAL A 341 -9.98 7.92 9.46
CA VAL A 341 -9.51 6.62 9.93
C VAL A 341 -10.59 5.57 9.64
N LEU A 342 -10.23 4.52 8.91
CA LEU A 342 -11.12 3.42 8.53
C LEU A 342 -10.66 2.11 9.14
N MET A 343 -11.45 1.54 10.04
CA MET A 343 -11.12 0.30 10.77
C MET A 343 -11.02 -0.93 9.86
N ASN A 344 -11.88 -1.04 8.85
CA ASN A 344 -11.89 -2.18 7.93
C ASN A 344 -11.00 -1.93 6.72
N LYS A 345 -9.77 -2.47 6.72
CA LYS A 345 -8.82 -2.36 5.62
C LYS A 345 -9.42 -2.81 4.27
N ASN A 346 -10.21 -3.86 4.25
CA ASN A 346 -10.79 -4.39 3.01
C ASN A 346 -11.73 -3.40 2.30
N SER A 347 -12.32 -2.48 3.06
CA SER A 347 -13.19 -1.43 2.51
C SER A 347 -12.44 -0.17 2.08
N GLN A 348 -11.11 -0.11 2.26
CA GLN A 348 -10.33 1.12 2.10
C GLN A 348 -10.44 1.70 0.69
N ILE A 349 -10.23 0.89 -0.34
CA ILE A 349 -10.33 1.33 -1.75
C ILE A 349 -11.74 1.78 -2.12
N VAL A 350 -12.77 1.05 -1.67
CA VAL A 350 -14.19 1.43 -1.90
C VAL A 350 -14.51 2.76 -1.24
N ILE A 351 -14.08 2.97 -0.01
CA ILE A 351 -14.34 4.22 0.71
C ILE A 351 -13.55 5.37 0.08
N ALA A 352 -12.29 5.16 -0.32
CA ALA A 352 -11.52 6.14 -1.07
C ALA A 352 -12.21 6.53 -2.38
N LYS A 353 -12.69 5.54 -3.16
CA LYS A 353 -13.51 5.76 -4.36
C LYS A 353 -14.75 6.59 -4.07
N LYS A 354 -15.51 6.26 -3.03
CA LYS A 354 -16.73 7.01 -2.65
C LYS A 354 -16.42 8.47 -2.32
N TYR A 355 -15.31 8.75 -1.65
CA TYR A 355 -14.90 10.13 -1.40
C TYR A 355 -14.46 10.86 -2.67
N ALA A 356 -13.79 10.19 -3.60
CA ALA A 356 -13.46 10.78 -4.89
C ALA A 356 -14.73 11.19 -5.66
N ILE A 357 -15.73 10.29 -5.71
CA ILE A 357 -17.03 10.57 -6.32
C ILE A 357 -17.72 11.74 -5.61
N LEU A 358 -17.84 11.68 -4.28
CA LEU A 358 -18.52 12.72 -3.49
C LEU A 358 -17.89 14.10 -3.72
N LEU A 359 -16.58 14.21 -3.66
CA LEU A 359 -15.90 15.49 -3.90
C LEU A 359 -16.13 15.99 -5.32
N SER A 360 -16.07 15.11 -6.32
CA SER A 360 -16.34 15.45 -7.71
C SER A 360 -17.78 15.96 -7.91
N GLU A 361 -18.78 15.25 -7.38
CA GLU A 361 -20.19 15.60 -7.47
C GLU A 361 -20.53 16.91 -6.72
N CYS A 362 -19.82 17.21 -5.64
CA CYS A 362 -19.95 18.47 -4.91
C CYS A 362 -19.35 19.69 -5.65
N GLY A 363 -18.83 19.50 -6.85
CA GLY A 363 -18.20 20.61 -7.62
C GLY A 363 -16.79 20.90 -7.13
N TYR A 364 -15.93 19.87 -7.09
CA TYR A 364 -14.55 19.99 -6.67
C TYR A 364 -13.80 21.11 -7.36
N VAL A 365 -13.07 21.88 -6.57
CA VAL A 365 -12.15 22.92 -7.04
C VAL A 365 -10.81 22.68 -6.35
N PRO A 366 -9.70 22.67 -7.09
CA PRO A 366 -8.37 22.51 -6.47
C PRO A 366 -8.10 23.59 -5.43
N PRO A 367 -7.33 23.26 -4.36
CA PRO A 367 -7.00 24.21 -3.32
C PRO A 367 -6.27 25.43 -3.91
N LEU A 368 -6.52 26.59 -3.34
CA LEU A 368 -5.79 27.80 -3.71
C LEU A 368 -4.31 27.68 -3.32
N ARG A 369 -3.43 28.20 -4.14
CA ARG A 369 -2.01 28.28 -3.77
C ARG A 369 -1.87 29.11 -2.49
N GLY A 370 -1.11 28.60 -1.53
CA GLY A 370 -0.88 29.25 -0.26
C GLY A 370 -0.34 30.66 -0.43
N LYS A 371 -1.03 31.63 0.19
CA LYS A 371 -0.61 33.03 0.25
C LYS A 371 -0.39 33.40 1.69
N ASN A 372 0.51 34.37 1.93
CA ASN A 372 0.77 34.89 3.28
C ASN A 372 1.21 33.81 4.28
N ILE A 373 1.98 32.82 3.83
CA ILE A 373 2.53 31.78 4.71
C ILE A 373 3.50 32.47 5.67
N LYS A 374 3.17 32.42 6.95
CA LYS A 374 3.97 33.03 7.99
C LYS A 374 5.13 32.13 8.36
N VAL A 375 6.33 32.64 8.20
CA VAL A 375 7.58 32.00 8.64
C VAL A 375 8.28 32.93 9.63
N LEU A 376 8.83 32.36 10.70
CA LEU A 376 9.39 33.15 11.81
C LEU A 376 10.82 33.67 11.51
N GLY A 377 11.37 33.33 10.36
CA GLY A 377 12.63 33.87 9.83
C GLY A 377 13.82 33.66 10.77
N LYS A 378 14.63 34.72 10.98
CA LYS A 378 15.86 34.65 11.78
C LYS A 378 15.65 34.29 13.23
N GLN A 379 14.47 34.57 13.81
CA GLN A 379 14.18 34.24 15.21
C GLN A 379 14.09 32.70 15.39
N ALA A 380 13.32 32.01 14.53
CA ALA A 380 13.27 30.57 14.57
C ALA A 380 14.61 29.93 14.20
N LEU A 381 15.29 30.44 13.18
CA LEU A 381 16.63 29.95 12.81
C LEU A 381 17.61 29.99 13.96
N GLY A 382 17.69 31.13 14.71
CA GLY A 382 18.56 31.24 15.86
C GLY A 382 18.26 30.21 16.94
N MET A 383 16.97 29.95 17.22
CA MET A 383 16.56 28.93 18.18
C MET A 383 16.93 27.52 17.74
N PHE A 384 16.70 27.20 16.46
CA PHE A 384 17.00 25.86 15.93
C PHE A 384 18.52 25.61 15.92
N LEU A 385 19.33 26.62 15.59
CA LEU A 385 20.79 26.52 15.66
C LEU A 385 21.26 26.21 17.05
N VAL A 386 20.75 26.93 18.07
CA VAL A 386 21.10 26.66 19.49
C VAL A 386 20.62 25.25 19.90
N GLY A 387 19.41 24.85 19.51
CA GLY A 387 18.88 23.55 19.84
C GLY A 387 19.70 22.41 19.21
N THR A 388 20.03 22.52 17.94
CA THR A 388 20.85 21.51 17.23
C THR A 388 22.28 21.47 17.72
N ASP A 389 22.90 22.61 18.05
CA ASP A 389 24.23 22.65 18.68
C ASP A 389 24.23 21.93 20.04
N SER A 390 23.18 22.13 20.82
CA SER A 390 23.00 21.43 22.12
C SER A 390 22.85 19.90 21.90
N MET A 391 22.08 19.47 20.90
CA MET A 391 21.90 18.04 20.56
C MET A 391 23.23 17.44 20.07
N LYS A 392 23.99 18.16 19.24
CA LYS A 392 25.30 17.76 18.75
C LYS A 392 26.29 17.62 19.93
N THR A 393 26.38 18.62 20.80
CA THR A 393 27.24 18.59 21.98
C THR A 393 26.89 17.41 22.90
N ALA A 394 25.62 17.10 23.07
CA ALA A 394 25.14 15.95 23.82
C ALA A 394 25.24 14.61 23.05
N LYS A 395 25.76 14.60 21.84
CA LYS A 395 25.93 13.42 20.96
C LYS A 395 24.63 12.71 20.58
N TYR A 396 23.53 13.42 20.50
CA TYR A 396 22.24 12.90 19.98
C TYR A 396 22.19 12.93 18.45
N ILE A 397 22.94 13.84 17.82
CA ILE A 397 23.05 13.98 16.38
C ILE A 397 24.53 14.06 15.97
N SER A 398 24.82 13.76 14.72
CA SER A 398 26.16 13.85 14.13
C SER A 398 26.44 15.26 13.61
N ASP A 399 27.66 15.46 13.09
CA ASP A 399 28.06 16.71 12.42
C ASP A 399 27.30 16.91 11.08
N HIS A 400 26.88 15.80 10.46
CA HIS A 400 26.11 15.81 9.22
C HIS A 400 24.64 16.21 9.46
N ASP A 401 24.02 15.65 10.50
CA ASP A 401 22.62 15.95 10.85
C ASP A 401 22.42 17.43 11.21
#